data_ce2475e570dbf10e2a012e9ce64b636f
#
_entry.id   ce2475e570dbf10e2a012e9ce64b636f
#
_cell.length_a   1.000
_cell.length_b   1.000
_cell.length_c   1.000
_cell.angle_alpha   90.00
_cell.angle_beta   90.00
_cell.angle_gamma   90.00
#
_symmetry.space_group_name_H-M   'P 1'
#
loop_
_entity.id
_entity.type
_entity.pdbx_description
1 polymer ?
#
loop_
_entity_poly.entity_id
_entity_poly.type
_entity_poly.pdbx_seq_one_letter_code
_entity_poly.pdbx_strand_id
1 'polypeptide(L)' 'MSRESFIINVKVIPRSTVSEVAGKTENGILRVKVHAVPERGKANLEVCRVLSEYFGVPRSNVEIVSGHTSAQKRVRIVR' A
#
# COMPACT_ATOMS: atom_id res chain seq x y z
N MET A 1 -10.22 -24.67 -0.99
CA MET A 1 -10.72 -23.33 -0.63
C MET A 1 -10.14 -22.29 -1.57
N SER A 2 -10.99 -21.43 -2.09
CA SER A 2 -10.53 -20.36 -2.96
C SER A 2 -10.03 -19.21 -2.09
N ARG A 3 -8.92 -18.60 -2.51
CA ARG A 3 -8.43 -17.37 -1.90
C ARG A 3 -9.09 -16.20 -2.59
N GLU A 4 -9.51 -15.24 -1.82
CA GLU A 4 -10.02 -14.00 -2.38
C GLU A 4 -8.86 -13.07 -2.67
N SER A 5 -8.92 -12.41 -3.81
CA SER A 5 -7.96 -11.36 -4.12
C SER A 5 -8.70 -10.15 -4.68
N PHE A 6 -8.16 -8.99 -4.40
CA PHE A 6 -8.74 -7.75 -4.90
C PHE A 6 -7.63 -6.72 -5.15
N ILE A 7 -7.91 -5.78 -6.03
CA ILE A 7 -6.99 -4.69 -6.37
C ILE A 7 -7.49 -3.42 -5.71
N ILE A 8 -6.61 -2.72 -5.04
CA ILE A 8 -6.91 -1.42 -4.45
C ILE A 8 -6.04 -0.35 -5.09
N ASN A 9 -6.57 0.86 -5.14
CA ASN A 9 -5.80 2.02 -5.56
C ASN A 9 -5.28 2.72 -4.30
N VAL A 10 -3.99 3.00 -4.29
CA VAL A 10 -3.31 3.57 -3.13
C VAL A 10 -2.61 4.86 -3.54
N LYS A 11 -2.74 5.88 -2.72
CA LYS A 11 -1.93 7.10 -2.86
C LYS A 11 -0.95 7.14 -1.71
N VAL A 12 0.33 7.17 -2.03
CA VAL A 12 1.41 7.18 -1.04
C VAL A 12 1.78 8.63 -0.71
N ILE A 13 1.89 8.92 0.57
CA ILE A 13 2.32 10.23 1.09
C ILE A 13 3.63 9.99 1.82
N PRO A 14 4.78 10.25 1.16
CA PRO A 14 6.09 9.98 1.77
C PRO A 14 6.50 11.05 2.77
N ARG A 15 7.58 10.81 3.46
CA ARG A 15 8.19 11.74 4.42
C ARG A 15 7.22 12.16 5.52
N SER A 16 6.35 11.23 5.90
CA SER A 16 5.43 11.44 7.01
C SER A 16 6.11 11.10 8.33
N THR A 17 5.57 11.62 9.42
CA THR A 17 6.13 11.30 10.74
C THR A 17 5.81 9.88 11.18
N VAL A 18 4.76 9.29 10.61
CA VAL A 18 4.35 7.92 10.92
C VAL A 18 4.01 7.19 9.63
N SER A 19 4.04 5.86 9.69
CA SER A 19 3.65 5.01 8.57
C SER A 19 2.33 4.33 8.93
N GLU A 20 1.25 4.76 8.26
CA GLU A 20 -0.08 4.27 8.56
C GLU A 20 -1.05 4.54 7.42
N VAL A 21 -2.18 3.83 7.43
CA VAL A 21 -3.28 4.14 6.54
C VAL A 21 -3.97 5.39 7.09
N ALA A 22 -4.08 6.43 6.25
CA ALA A 22 -4.64 7.72 6.65
C ALA A 22 -6.13 7.84 6.34
N GLY A 23 -6.70 6.85 5.65
CA GLY A 23 -8.12 6.86 5.30
C GLY A 23 -8.33 6.67 3.81
N LYS A 24 -9.58 6.76 3.39
CA LYS A 24 -9.98 6.53 2.01
C LYS A 24 -10.60 7.80 1.45
N THR A 25 -10.28 8.13 0.20
CA THR A 25 -10.91 9.27 -0.48
C THR A 25 -12.33 8.89 -0.94
N GLU A 26 -13.09 9.89 -1.40
CA GLU A 26 -14.43 9.67 -1.94
C GLU A 26 -14.40 8.72 -3.13
N ASN A 27 -13.32 8.72 -3.89
CA ASN A 27 -13.16 7.85 -5.06
C ASN A 27 -12.66 6.46 -4.71
N GLY A 28 -12.57 6.13 -3.42
CA GLY A 28 -12.14 4.82 -2.99
C GLY A 28 -10.63 4.60 -3.00
N ILE A 29 -9.84 5.67 -3.12
CA ILE A 29 -8.38 5.58 -3.10
C ILE A 29 -7.92 5.56 -1.64
N LEU A 30 -7.17 4.54 -1.26
CA LEU A 30 -6.63 4.41 0.09
C LEU A 30 -5.37 5.25 0.22
N ARG A 31 -5.37 6.17 1.16
CA ARG A 31 -4.21 7.03 1.42
C ARG A 31 -3.30 6.36 2.44
N VAL A 32 -2.03 6.20 2.07
CA VAL A 32 -1.05 5.53 2.93
C VAL A 32 0.12 6.48 3.18
N LYS A 33 0.29 6.86 4.43
CA LYS A 33 1.44 7.65 4.86
C LYS A 33 2.61 6.72 5.11
N VAL A 34 3.80 7.10 4.64
CA VAL A 34 5.02 6.35 4.92
C VAL A 34 6.11 7.32 5.37
N HIS A 35 6.93 6.86 6.31
CA HIS A 35 8.06 7.64 6.81
C HIS A 35 9.17 7.70 5.77
N ALA A 36 9.36 6.62 5.02
CA ALA A 36 10.45 6.51 4.05
C ALA A 36 10.31 7.55 2.93
N VAL A 37 11.46 7.88 2.34
CA VAL A 37 11.48 8.69 1.12
C VAL A 37 11.20 7.76 -0.08
N PRO A 38 10.65 8.28 -1.18
CA PRO A 38 10.35 7.46 -2.36
C PRO A 38 11.61 7.18 -3.17
N GLU A 39 12.50 6.38 -2.61
CA GLU A 39 13.82 6.15 -3.13
C GLU A 39 14.13 4.67 -3.12
N ARG A 40 14.57 4.14 -4.28
CA ARG A 40 15.03 2.76 -4.43
C ARG A 40 14.09 1.70 -3.86
N GLY A 41 12.79 1.91 -4.00
CA GLY A 41 11.82 0.94 -3.54
C GLY A 41 11.59 0.91 -2.02
N LYS A 42 12.22 1.75 -1.25
CA LYS A 42 12.02 1.79 0.21
C LYS A 42 10.58 2.09 0.58
N ALA A 43 9.98 3.07 -0.10
CA ALA A 43 8.58 3.42 0.15
C ALA A 43 7.67 2.25 -0.23
N ASN A 44 7.99 1.52 -1.31
CA ASN A 44 7.20 0.36 -1.73
C ASN A 44 7.19 -0.73 -0.67
N LEU A 45 8.35 -1.02 -0.06
CA LEU A 45 8.43 -2.00 1.01
C LEU A 45 7.60 -1.56 2.21
N GLU A 46 7.66 -0.29 2.55
CA GLU A 46 6.92 0.24 3.69
C GLU A 46 5.41 0.25 3.42
N VAL A 47 5.00 0.58 2.20
CA VAL A 47 3.60 0.49 1.79
C VAL A 47 3.09 -0.93 1.97
N CYS A 48 3.83 -1.92 1.50
CA CYS A 48 3.44 -3.32 1.64
C CYS A 48 3.32 -3.72 3.12
N ARG A 49 4.24 -3.27 3.96
CA ARG A 49 4.18 -3.55 5.39
C ARG A 49 2.92 -2.94 6.02
N VAL A 50 2.67 -1.67 5.74
CA VAL A 50 1.50 -0.97 6.29
C VAL A 50 0.21 -1.65 5.85
N LEU A 51 0.11 -2.01 4.57
CA LEU A 51 -1.10 -2.65 4.04
C LEU A 51 -1.28 -4.05 4.60
N SER A 52 -0.19 -4.81 4.79
CA SER A 52 -0.29 -6.15 5.37
C SER A 52 -0.86 -6.08 6.78
N GLU A 53 -0.43 -5.11 7.56
CA GLU A 53 -0.95 -4.91 8.92
C GLU A 53 -2.41 -4.42 8.88
N TYR A 54 -2.73 -3.51 7.99
CA TYR A 54 -4.07 -2.95 7.87
C TYR A 54 -5.10 -4.02 7.49
N PHE A 55 -4.76 -4.89 6.54
CA PHE A 55 -5.67 -5.95 6.09
C PHE A 55 -5.53 -7.24 6.89
N GLY A 56 -4.54 -7.33 7.77
CA GLY A 56 -4.33 -8.52 8.58
C GLY A 56 -3.88 -9.71 7.76
N VAL A 57 -3.02 -9.51 6.77
CA VAL A 57 -2.49 -10.57 5.90
C VAL A 57 -0.96 -10.56 5.95
N PRO A 58 -0.31 -11.68 5.61
CA PRO A 58 1.16 -11.70 5.49
C PRO A 58 1.63 -10.73 4.40
N ARG A 59 2.85 -10.21 4.54
CA ARG A 59 3.42 -9.31 3.53
C ARG A 59 3.49 -9.94 2.15
N SER A 60 3.72 -11.24 2.09
CA SER A 60 3.77 -11.96 0.82
C SER A 60 2.44 -11.95 0.08
N ASN A 61 1.35 -11.58 0.75
CA ASN A 61 0.02 -11.49 0.16
C ASN A 61 -0.31 -10.07 -0.32
N VAL A 62 0.67 -9.17 -0.27
CA VAL A 62 0.52 -7.78 -0.73
C VAL A 62 1.50 -7.57 -1.88
N GLU A 63 0.98 -7.23 -3.05
CA GLU A 63 1.80 -7.06 -4.24
C GLU A 63 1.47 -5.76 -4.96
N ILE A 64 2.48 -4.94 -5.21
CA ILE A 64 2.31 -3.74 -6.03
C ILE A 64 2.31 -4.19 -7.48
N VAL A 65 1.18 -4.03 -8.16
CA VAL A 65 1.02 -4.49 -9.54
C VAL A 65 1.30 -3.42 -10.58
N SER A 66 1.20 -2.15 -10.19
CA SER A 66 1.59 -1.04 -11.06
C SER A 66 1.87 0.21 -10.26
N GLY A 67 2.57 1.17 -10.88
CA GLY A 67 2.89 2.42 -10.22
C GLY A 67 4.08 2.33 -9.29
N HIS A 68 5.04 1.44 -9.56
CA HIS A 68 6.20 1.23 -8.68
C HIS A 68 6.99 2.50 -8.40
N THR A 69 7.05 3.42 -9.37
CA THR A 69 7.79 4.67 -9.22
C THR A 69 6.86 5.87 -9.10
N SER A 70 5.58 5.62 -8.89
CA SER A 70 4.57 6.67 -8.82
C SER A 70 4.04 6.79 -7.38
N ALA A 71 3.54 7.97 -7.04
CA ALA A 71 2.82 8.16 -5.77
C ALA A 71 1.50 7.43 -5.77
N GLN A 72 0.92 7.19 -6.95
CA GLN A 72 -0.31 6.40 -7.06
C GLN A 72 0.04 4.99 -7.51
N LYS A 73 -0.45 4.00 -6.76
CA LYS A 73 -0.11 2.59 -6.99
C LYS A 73 -1.37 1.75 -7.02
N ARG A 74 -1.28 0.66 -7.75
CA ARG A 74 -2.31 -0.39 -7.70
C ARG A 74 -1.70 -1.58 -6.99
N VAL A 75 -2.42 -2.09 -6.01
CA VAL A 75 -1.91 -3.13 -5.14
C VAL A 75 -2.90 -4.28 -5.09
N ARG A 76 -2.39 -5.50 -5.26
CA ARG A 76 -3.20 -6.71 -5.09
C ARG A 76 -3.06 -7.23 -3.67
N ILE A 77 -4.20 -7.50 -3.06
CA ILE A 77 -4.25 -8.11 -1.73
C ILE A 77 -4.88 -9.49 -1.88
N VAL A 78 -4.24 -10.50 -1.32
CA VAL A 78 -4.75 -11.87 -1.30
C VAL A 78 -5.06 -12.26 0.14
N ARG A 79 -6.25 -12.68 0.37
CA ARG A 79 -6.69 -13.13 1.69
C ARG A 79 -6.76 -14.63 1.77
#